data_e789b9ca84564ed171ffd2ac4c461d4f
#
_entry.id   e789b9ca84564ed171ffd2ac4c461d4f
#
_cell.length_a   1.000
_cell.length_b   1.000
_cell.length_c   1.000
_cell.angle_alpha   90.00
_cell.angle_beta   90.00
_cell.angle_gamma   90.00
#
_symmetry.space_group_name_H-M   'P 1'
#
loop_
_entity.id
_entity.type
_entity.pdbx_description
1 polymer ?
#
loop_
_entity_poly.entity_id
_entity_poly.type
_entity_poly.pdbx_seq_one_letter_code
_entity_poly.pdbx_strand_id
1 'polypeptide(L)'
;VCSSDLLGPAAGSQRSGRSSEDPPRDVDGSPLCVVVFHLDFHIESQVSVSIFDKCLNFTRLDEVRGAGLFPYFHPIAASHGGTEVTIEGRRMVMIGSNNYLGLTHHPRVQEAAQKAVRDFGSGCSGSRFLNGTLEMHHQLEAELADYFGMEAALVFSTGFQTNLGVLSVLAGKDDLIFCDRENHASIYDGSRLSFAQVKKYRHNDMADLERLLRETPPERNKLIVTDGVFSMLGDVCPLPRMRELADQYGAEILVDDAHGVGVAGRQGRGTVDHFGVDVELITGTFSKSLASLGGFVVGPKKVIEFVQIHARAMVFSAAITPANTASALTALRVMREEPEHHARLLENLEFMREGFRGLGYEVEDHPSAIIPLPVGEDANTFLMWKKLFDNGVFVNAVIPPAVPPGGSLLRTSYMAS
;
A
#
# COMPACT_ATOMS: atom_id res chain seq x y z
N VAL A 1 -4.93 7.41 4.93
CA VAL A 1 -5.85 8.43 4.43
C VAL A 1 -6.38 9.23 5.60
N CYS A 2 -5.83 10.40 5.87
CA CYS A 2 -6.36 11.38 6.81
C CYS A 2 -6.79 12.60 5.98
N SER A 3 -8.07 12.71 5.65
CA SER A 3 -8.61 13.94 5.06
C SER A 3 -9.03 14.89 6.16
N SER A 4 -8.44 16.11 6.19
CA SER A 4 -8.77 17.22 7.11
C SER A 4 -9.81 18.18 6.56
N ASP A 5 -10.58 17.83 5.52
CA ASP A 5 -11.50 18.74 4.84
C ASP A 5 -12.92 18.18 4.79
N LEU A 6 -13.62 18.18 5.93
CA LEU A 6 -15.08 18.03 5.97
C LEU A 6 -15.67 19.03 6.98
N LEU A 7 -15.83 20.26 6.56
CA LEU A 7 -16.76 21.23 7.15
C LEU A 7 -17.47 21.97 6.01
N GLY A 8 -18.67 21.51 5.66
CA GLY A 8 -19.65 22.23 4.83
C GLY A 8 -21.02 22.13 5.51
N PRO A 9 -21.90 23.15 5.41
CA PRO A 9 -23.01 23.34 6.32
C PRO A 9 -24.19 22.41 6.05
N ALA A 10 -24.89 22.08 7.14
CA ALA A 10 -26.10 21.28 7.19
C ALA A 10 -27.27 21.92 6.42
N ALA A 11 -28.00 21.12 5.68
CA ALA A 11 -29.33 21.45 5.16
C ALA A 11 -30.31 20.32 5.48
N GLY A 12 -31.32 20.69 6.22
CA GLY A 12 -32.74 20.35 6.19
C GLY A 12 -33.19 18.90 6.05
N SER A 13 -33.82 18.45 7.10
CA SER A 13 -34.67 17.25 7.25
C SER A 13 -35.80 17.11 6.21
N GLN A 14 -36.03 15.89 5.70
CA GLN A 14 -37.38 15.40 5.46
C GLN A 14 -37.47 13.89 5.74
N ARG A 15 -38.46 13.54 6.57
CA ARG A 15 -38.88 12.17 6.92
C ARG A 15 -39.71 11.57 5.81
N SER A 16 -39.53 10.28 5.47
CA SER A 16 -40.62 9.42 5.05
C SER A 16 -40.23 7.94 5.12
N GLY A 17 -41.13 7.12 5.67
CA GLY A 17 -41.41 5.73 5.29
C GLY A 17 -40.63 4.63 6.01
N ARG A 18 -41.16 4.13 7.14
CA ARG A 18 -40.79 2.81 7.69
C ARG A 18 -41.46 1.70 6.87
N SER A 19 -40.66 0.77 6.32
CA SER A 19 -41.11 -0.60 6.04
C SER A 19 -40.62 -1.50 7.16
N SER A 20 -41.55 -2.26 7.75
CA SER A 20 -41.29 -3.24 8.82
C SER A 20 -40.80 -4.55 8.18
N GLU A 21 -39.48 -4.78 8.24
CA GLU A 21 -38.94 -6.13 8.03
C GLU A 21 -38.52 -6.70 9.39
N ASP A 22 -38.83 -7.97 9.63
CA ASP A 22 -38.46 -8.68 10.86
C ASP A 22 -36.94 -8.80 10.99
N PRO A 23 -36.37 -8.72 12.22
CA PRO A 23 -34.93 -8.83 12.43
C PRO A 23 -34.45 -10.26 12.10
N PRO A 24 -33.20 -10.37 11.58
CA PRO A 24 -32.60 -11.66 11.28
C PRO A 24 -32.43 -12.51 12.55
N ARG A 25 -32.64 -13.84 12.45
CA ARG A 25 -32.52 -14.81 13.55
C ARG A 25 -31.37 -15.75 13.30
N ASP A 26 -30.75 -16.23 14.39
CA ASP A 26 -29.69 -17.24 14.34
C ASP A 26 -30.29 -18.65 14.01
N VAL A 27 -29.39 -19.59 13.71
CA VAL A 27 -29.76 -20.97 13.27
C VAL A 27 -30.57 -21.72 14.34
N ASP A 28 -30.54 -21.28 15.60
CA ASP A 28 -31.29 -21.82 16.74
C ASP A 28 -32.58 -21.02 17.06
N GLY A 29 -32.92 -19.98 16.29
CA GLY A 29 -34.12 -19.20 16.48
C GLY A 29 -34.06 -18.08 17.50
N SER A 30 -32.89 -17.84 18.12
CA SER A 30 -32.69 -16.76 19.09
C SER A 30 -32.56 -15.39 18.39
N PRO A 31 -33.11 -14.29 18.95
CA PRO A 31 -32.98 -12.97 18.36
C PRO A 31 -31.53 -12.50 18.45
N LEU A 32 -30.90 -12.24 17.30
CA LEU A 32 -29.62 -11.55 17.25
C LEU A 32 -29.79 -10.14 17.83
N CYS A 33 -29.14 -9.87 18.93
CA CYS A 33 -29.03 -8.52 19.47
C CYS A 33 -28.11 -7.72 18.55
N VAL A 34 -28.69 -7.12 17.50
CA VAL A 34 -27.95 -6.23 16.60
C VAL A 34 -27.72 -4.92 17.35
N VAL A 35 -26.55 -4.79 17.93
CA VAL A 35 -26.09 -3.50 18.45
C VAL A 35 -25.76 -2.64 17.24
N VAL A 36 -26.71 -1.80 16.85
CA VAL A 36 -26.52 -0.81 15.76
C VAL A 36 -25.60 0.27 16.31
N PHE A 37 -24.33 0.20 15.97
CA PHE A 37 -23.39 1.28 16.26
C PHE A 37 -23.64 2.41 15.24
N HIS A 38 -24.39 3.42 15.63
CA HIS A 38 -24.38 4.70 14.94
C HIS A 38 -23.06 5.39 15.29
N LEU A 39 -22.16 5.44 14.33
CA LEU A 39 -20.86 6.09 14.47
C LEU A 39 -21.00 7.58 14.05
N ASP A 40 -21.68 8.35 14.88
CA ASP A 40 -21.68 9.80 14.72
C ASP A 40 -20.33 10.37 15.16
N PHE A 41 -19.57 10.90 14.20
CA PHE A 41 -18.36 11.68 14.47
C PHE A 41 -18.74 13.07 15.00
N HIS A 42 -19.32 13.16 16.18
CA HIS A 42 -19.38 14.41 16.91
C HIS A 42 -18.11 14.58 17.77
N ILE A 43 -17.10 15.21 17.18
CA ILE A 43 -16.02 15.81 17.98
C ILE A 43 -16.63 17.08 18.61
N GLU A 44 -17.23 16.94 19.78
CA GLU A 44 -17.43 18.11 20.64
C GLU A 44 -16.05 18.68 20.97
N SER A 45 -15.82 19.95 20.63
CA SER A 45 -14.61 20.68 20.97
C SER A 45 -14.59 20.95 22.48
N GLN A 46 -14.30 19.95 23.28
CA GLN A 46 -13.92 20.14 24.68
C GLN A 46 -12.57 20.88 24.66
N VAL A 47 -12.50 21.96 25.43
CA VAL A 47 -11.24 22.68 25.65
C VAL A 47 -10.28 21.69 26.34
N SER A 48 -9.37 21.11 25.58
CA SER A 48 -8.40 20.16 26.06
C SER A 48 -7.40 20.88 26.96
N VAL A 49 -7.26 20.41 28.18
CA VAL A 49 -6.28 20.93 29.17
C VAL A 49 -4.93 20.21 29.00
N SER A 50 -4.95 19.05 28.37
CA SER A 50 -3.76 18.23 28.09
C SER A 50 -3.76 17.74 26.65
N ILE A 51 -2.56 17.71 26.01
CA ILE A 51 -2.38 17.11 24.70
C ILE A 51 -2.80 15.62 24.66
N PHE A 52 -2.85 14.97 25.81
CA PHE A 52 -3.21 13.55 25.95
C PHE A 52 -4.72 13.30 26.12
N ASP A 53 -5.53 14.34 26.38
CA ASP A 53 -6.97 14.17 26.65
C ASP A 53 -7.68 13.44 25.52
N LYS A 54 -7.36 13.75 24.24
CA LYS A 54 -7.89 13.03 23.09
C LYS A 54 -7.55 11.52 23.07
N CYS A 55 -6.43 11.15 23.68
CA CYS A 55 -6.01 9.75 23.76
C CYS A 55 -6.72 9.04 24.92
N LEU A 56 -6.85 9.73 26.06
CA LEU A 56 -7.49 9.19 27.28
C LEU A 56 -9.01 9.00 27.08
N ASN A 57 -9.62 9.85 26.24
CA ASN A 57 -11.05 9.79 25.93
C ASN A 57 -11.37 8.89 24.71
N PHE A 58 -10.38 8.20 24.12
CA PHE A 58 -10.58 7.31 22.98
C PHE A 58 -11.04 5.92 23.44
N THR A 59 -12.36 5.70 23.50
CA THR A 59 -13.01 4.47 24.00
C THR A 59 -13.37 3.46 22.92
N ARG A 60 -13.46 3.90 21.65
CA ARG A 60 -13.89 3.05 20.51
C ARG A 60 -13.13 1.73 20.41
N LEU A 61 -11.82 1.74 20.73
CA LEU A 61 -10.98 0.55 20.71
C LEU A 61 -11.42 -0.48 21.74
N ASP A 62 -11.78 -0.02 22.95
CA ASP A 62 -12.21 -0.89 24.04
C ASP A 62 -13.59 -1.49 23.75
N GLU A 63 -14.49 -0.73 23.13
CA GLU A 63 -15.80 -1.20 22.68
C GLU A 63 -15.69 -2.33 21.66
N VAL A 64 -14.88 -2.14 20.60
CA VAL A 64 -14.68 -3.15 19.54
C VAL A 64 -13.98 -4.40 20.11
N ARG A 65 -12.99 -4.22 21.02
CA ARG A 65 -12.32 -5.34 21.70
C ARG A 65 -13.27 -6.09 22.62
N GLY A 66 -14.07 -5.36 23.41
CA GLY A 66 -15.08 -5.95 24.31
C GLY A 66 -16.12 -6.77 23.56
N ALA A 67 -16.46 -6.40 22.34
CA ALA A 67 -17.34 -7.16 21.46
C ALA A 67 -16.67 -8.35 20.76
N GLY A 68 -15.35 -8.55 20.91
CA GLY A 68 -14.60 -9.61 20.20
C GLY A 68 -14.49 -9.41 18.69
N LEU A 69 -14.68 -8.18 18.21
CA LEU A 69 -14.74 -7.83 16.79
C LEU A 69 -13.49 -7.06 16.32
N PHE A 70 -12.39 -7.10 17.07
CA PHE A 70 -11.16 -6.36 16.75
C PHE A 70 -10.29 -7.15 15.77
N PRO A 71 -10.19 -6.75 14.48
CA PRO A 71 -9.51 -7.54 13.44
C PRO A 71 -8.02 -7.26 13.30
N TYR A 72 -7.45 -6.39 14.14
CA TYR A 72 -6.09 -5.87 13.96
C TYR A 72 -5.12 -6.39 15.01
N PHE A 73 -3.81 -6.37 14.70
CA PHE A 73 -2.71 -6.69 15.61
C PHE A 73 -2.75 -8.11 16.19
N HIS A 74 -3.31 -9.09 15.46
CA HIS A 74 -3.24 -10.49 15.86
C HIS A 74 -1.81 -11.02 15.72
N PRO A 75 -1.17 -11.51 16.81
CA PRO A 75 0.19 -12.03 16.75
C PRO A 75 0.21 -13.37 16.01
N ILE A 76 1.04 -13.47 14.99
CA ILE A 76 1.33 -14.70 14.27
C ILE A 76 2.42 -15.46 15.04
N ALA A 77 2.09 -16.61 15.60
CA ALA A 77 3.02 -17.44 16.38
C ALA A 77 3.96 -18.27 15.49
N ALA A 78 3.50 -18.67 14.29
CA ALA A 78 4.29 -19.41 13.32
C ALA A 78 3.75 -19.19 11.89
N SER A 79 4.64 -19.27 10.90
CA SER A 79 4.30 -19.25 9.47
C SER A 79 4.68 -20.59 8.85
N HIS A 80 3.78 -21.16 8.04
CA HIS A 80 3.93 -22.46 7.42
C HIS A 80 3.93 -22.29 5.89
N GLY A 81 5.11 -22.08 5.32
CA GLY A 81 5.27 -21.82 3.89
C GLY A 81 4.70 -20.50 3.36
N GLY A 82 4.23 -19.62 4.25
CA GLY A 82 3.63 -18.33 3.89
C GLY A 82 2.12 -18.37 3.64
N THR A 83 1.57 -19.51 3.25
CA THR A 83 0.14 -19.69 2.93
C THR A 83 -0.73 -20.01 4.15
N GLU A 84 -0.14 -20.58 5.18
CA GLU A 84 -0.80 -20.84 6.46
C GLU A 84 -0.01 -20.22 7.60
N VAL A 85 -0.73 -19.80 8.62
CA VAL A 85 -0.16 -19.21 9.83
C VAL A 85 -0.81 -19.81 11.07
N THR A 86 -0.10 -19.76 12.19
CA THR A 86 -0.67 -20.11 13.50
C THR A 86 -0.99 -18.82 14.27
N ILE A 87 -2.28 -18.61 14.56
CA ILE A 87 -2.79 -17.49 15.36
C ILE A 87 -3.66 -18.08 16.48
N GLU A 88 -3.44 -17.66 17.73
CA GLU A 88 -4.18 -18.15 18.89
C GLU A 88 -4.22 -19.70 18.99
N GLY A 89 -3.10 -20.34 18.63
CA GLY A 89 -2.97 -21.80 18.63
C GLY A 89 -3.68 -22.55 17.51
N ARG A 90 -4.33 -21.85 16.55
CA ARG A 90 -5.05 -22.43 15.41
C ARG A 90 -4.31 -22.19 14.11
N ARG A 91 -4.27 -23.19 13.22
CA ARG A 91 -3.83 -23.00 11.83
C ARG A 91 -4.88 -22.27 11.03
N MET A 92 -4.46 -21.30 10.26
CA MET A 92 -5.33 -20.46 9.45
C MET A 92 -4.75 -20.27 8.05
N VAL A 93 -5.61 -20.28 7.04
CA VAL A 93 -5.25 -19.93 5.67
C VAL A 93 -5.07 -18.41 5.58
N MET A 94 -3.92 -17.96 5.06
CA MET A 94 -3.55 -16.55 4.95
C MET A 94 -3.92 -16.01 3.56
N ILE A 95 -4.99 -15.24 3.47
CA ILE A 95 -5.39 -14.52 2.25
C ILE A 95 -5.34 -13.00 2.43
N GLY A 96 -4.57 -12.52 3.41
CA GLY A 96 -4.37 -11.10 3.69
C GLY A 96 -2.92 -10.64 3.55
N SER A 97 -2.00 -11.51 3.11
CA SER A 97 -0.57 -11.20 2.98
C SER A 97 -0.24 -10.54 1.65
N ASN A 98 0.73 -9.62 1.66
CA ASN A 98 1.30 -9.02 0.45
C ASN A 98 2.54 -9.79 -0.09
N ASN A 99 2.77 -11.02 0.35
CA ASN A 99 3.88 -11.87 -0.12
C ASN A 99 3.56 -12.48 -1.50
N TYR A 100 3.27 -11.65 -2.50
CA TYR A 100 2.64 -12.02 -3.77
C TYR A 100 3.32 -13.17 -4.50
N LEU A 101 4.66 -13.19 -4.54
CA LEU A 101 5.41 -14.27 -5.19
C LEU A 101 5.77 -15.45 -4.26
N GLY A 102 5.36 -15.41 -2.97
CA GLY A 102 5.64 -16.47 -2.02
C GLY A 102 7.11 -16.56 -1.57
N LEU A 103 7.95 -15.57 -1.89
CA LEU A 103 9.41 -15.67 -1.76
C LEU A 103 9.94 -15.56 -0.33
N THR A 104 9.12 -15.19 0.66
CA THR A 104 9.57 -15.12 2.08
C THR A 104 10.04 -16.48 2.63
N HIS A 105 9.60 -17.60 2.03
CA HIS A 105 10.04 -18.96 2.39
C HIS A 105 10.90 -19.61 1.31
N HIS A 106 11.31 -18.85 0.29
CA HIS A 106 12.15 -19.38 -0.78
C HIS A 106 13.55 -19.75 -0.23
N PRO A 107 14.06 -20.98 -0.45
CA PRO A 107 15.31 -21.46 0.16
C PRO A 107 16.50 -20.55 -0.15
N ARG A 108 16.67 -20.10 -1.40
CA ARG A 108 17.75 -19.20 -1.80
C ARG A 108 17.70 -17.87 -1.06
N VAL A 109 16.50 -17.31 -0.85
CA VAL A 109 16.30 -16.03 -0.14
C VAL A 109 16.66 -16.17 1.34
N GLN A 110 16.20 -17.25 1.98
CA GLN A 110 16.52 -17.54 3.39
C GLN A 110 18.01 -17.80 3.61
N GLU A 111 18.64 -18.56 2.73
CA GLU A 111 20.08 -18.84 2.82
C GLU A 111 20.91 -17.57 2.65
N ALA A 112 20.56 -16.72 1.69
CA ALA A 112 21.23 -15.43 1.48
C ALA A 112 21.14 -14.53 2.72
N ALA A 113 19.95 -14.45 3.35
CA ALA A 113 19.76 -13.69 4.59
C ALA A 113 20.65 -14.23 5.73
N GLN A 114 20.63 -15.54 5.94
CA GLN A 114 21.44 -16.20 6.96
C GLN A 114 22.93 -15.99 6.74
N LYS A 115 23.38 -16.10 5.47
CA LYS A 115 24.78 -15.84 5.11
C LYS A 115 25.17 -14.40 5.41
N ALA A 116 24.33 -13.44 5.03
CA ALA A 116 24.60 -12.02 5.28
C ALA A 116 24.70 -11.69 6.79
N VAL A 117 23.89 -12.34 7.64
CA VAL A 117 24.00 -12.19 9.09
C VAL A 117 25.34 -12.75 9.60
N ARG A 118 25.79 -13.89 9.09
CA ARG A 118 27.08 -14.48 9.48
C ARG A 118 28.26 -13.59 9.07
N ASP A 119 28.20 -13.00 7.87
CA ASP A 119 29.34 -12.26 7.29
C ASP A 119 29.42 -10.82 7.80
N PHE A 120 28.28 -10.15 8.04
CA PHE A 120 28.20 -8.72 8.34
C PHE A 120 27.54 -8.38 9.68
N GLY A 121 26.99 -9.37 10.40
CA GLY A 121 26.23 -9.16 11.62
C GLY A 121 24.78 -8.78 11.36
N SER A 122 24.05 -8.42 12.44
CA SER A 122 22.60 -8.18 12.41
C SER A 122 22.20 -6.80 11.89
N GLY A 123 23.13 -5.85 11.77
CA GLY A 123 22.84 -4.49 11.35
C GLY A 123 24.09 -3.73 10.91
N CYS A 124 23.90 -2.59 10.24
CA CYS A 124 25.00 -1.75 9.72
C CYS A 124 25.52 -0.74 10.74
N SER A 125 24.82 -0.53 11.86
CA SER A 125 25.18 0.41 12.94
C SER A 125 25.45 1.85 12.47
N GLY A 126 24.85 2.27 11.36
CA GLY A 126 24.99 3.62 10.82
C GLY A 126 24.14 3.85 9.58
N SER A 127 24.08 5.11 9.14
CA SER A 127 23.39 5.47 7.90
C SER A 127 24.22 5.11 6.67
N ARG A 128 23.55 5.02 5.53
CA ARG A 128 24.20 4.86 4.21
C ARG A 128 25.23 5.97 3.94
N PHE A 129 24.96 7.15 4.44
CA PHE A 129 25.81 8.34 4.24
C PHE A 129 27.16 8.25 4.98
N LEU A 130 27.23 7.56 6.13
CA LEU A 130 28.44 7.46 6.95
C LEU A 130 29.10 6.08 6.79
N ASN A 131 28.77 5.16 7.69
CA ASN A 131 29.45 3.87 7.80
C ASN A 131 28.57 2.66 7.48
N GLY A 132 27.30 2.87 7.13
CA GLY A 132 26.34 1.79 6.92
C GLY A 132 26.20 1.31 5.46
N THR A 133 27.03 1.81 4.54
CA THR A 133 27.00 1.35 3.14
C THR A 133 27.82 0.06 2.98
N LEU A 134 27.16 -1.00 2.53
CA LEU A 134 27.77 -2.28 2.17
C LEU A 134 27.84 -2.40 0.65
N GLU A 135 28.77 -3.20 0.15
CA GLU A 135 28.89 -3.50 -1.28
C GLU A 135 27.60 -4.09 -1.87
N MET A 136 26.90 -4.94 -1.10
CA MET A 136 25.64 -5.50 -1.52
C MET A 136 24.51 -4.47 -1.71
N HIS A 137 24.58 -3.30 -1.09
CA HIS A 137 23.65 -2.21 -1.39
C HIS A 137 23.86 -1.70 -2.82
N HIS A 138 25.11 -1.50 -3.23
CA HIS A 138 25.42 -1.08 -4.59
C HIS A 138 25.10 -2.15 -5.63
N GLN A 139 25.28 -3.44 -5.29
CA GLN A 139 24.85 -4.54 -6.16
C GLN A 139 23.33 -4.53 -6.35
N LEU A 140 22.55 -4.37 -5.26
CA LEU A 140 21.11 -4.29 -5.33
C LEU A 140 20.64 -3.07 -6.16
N GLU A 141 21.27 -1.89 -5.94
CA GLU A 141 20.99 -0.67 -6.69
C GLU A 141 21.27 -0.86 -8.19
N ALA A 142 22.39 -1.46 -8.54
CA ALA A 142 22.75 -1.74 -9.94
C ALA A 142 21.74 -2.73 -10.60
N GLU A 143 21.36 -3.80 -9.90
CA GLU A 143 20.43 -4.78 -10.43
C GLU A 143 18.98 -4.26 -10.52
N LEU A 144 18.58 -3.35 -9.61
CA LEU A 144 17.29 -2.65 -9.71
C LEU A 144 17.27 -1.70 -10.92
N ALA A 145 18.31 -0.91 -11.12
CA ALA A 145 18.41 -0.03 -12.27
C ALA A 145 18.32 -0.83 -13.59
N ASP A 146 19.06 -1.92 -13.71
CA ASP A 146 19.00 -2.83 -14.87
C ASP A 146 17.61 -3.46 -15.04
N TYR A 147 16.98 -3.93 -13.95
CA TYR A 147 15.66 -4.55 -13.99
C TYR A 147 14.57 -3.63 -14.54
N PHE A 148 14.58 -2.37 -14.12
CA PHE A 148 13.62 -1.36 -14.58
C PHE A 148 14.05 -0.65 -15.87
N GLY A 149 15.28 -0.87 -16.37
CA GLY A 149 15.81 -0.18 -17.55
C GLY A 149 16.07 1.31 -17.30
N MET A 150 16.38 1.67 -16.05
CA MET A 150 16.68 3.05 -15.62
C MET A 150 18.19 3.27 -15.43
N GLU A 151 18.63 4.54 -15.41
CA GLU A 151 20.05 4.87 -15.30
C GLU A 151 20.65 4.56 -13.93
N ALA A 152 19.88 4.71 -12.86
CA ALA A 152 20.34 4.51 -11.49
C ALA A 152 19.20 4.13 -10.54
N ALA A 153 19.57 3.57 -9.39
CA ALA A 153 18.69 3.28 -8.27
C ALA A 153 19.28 3.74 -6.95
N LEU A 154 18.42 3.93 -5.95
CA LEU A 154 18.82 4.20 -4.58
C LEU A 154 17.93 3.40 -3.62
N VAL A 155 18.54 2.72 -2.66
CA VAL A 155 17.89 1.86 -1.68
C VAL A 155 17.69 2.58 -0.35
N PHE A 156 16.47 2.54 0.18
CA PHE A 156 16.04 3.06 1.48
C PHE A 156 15.71 1.96 2.46
N SER A 157 15.62 2.29 3.75
CA SER A 157 15.34 1.32 4.81
C SER A 157 13.87 0.84 4.82
N THR A 158 12.93 1.60 4.24
CA THR A 158 11.54 1.22 3.99
C THR A 158 10.98 1.91 2.75
N GLY A 159 9.93 1.34 2.14
CA GLY A 159 9.18 2.01 1.05
C GLY A 159 8.56 3.34 1.51
N PHE A 160 8.08 3.41 2.75
CA PHE A 160 7.55 4.64 3.32
C PHE A 160 8.62 5.76 3.33
N GLN A 161 9.84 5.45 3.82
CA GLN A 161 10.96 6.40 3.82
C GLN A 161 11.43 6.76 2.41
N THR A 162 11.25 5.87 1.42
CA THR A 162 11.55 6.18 0.01
C THR A 162 10.72 7.36 -0.45
N ASN A 163 9.38 7.29 -0.33
CA ASN A 163 8.50 8.37 -0.73
C ASN A 163 8.76 9.66 0.06
N LEU A 164 8.96 9.57 1.38
CA LEU A 164 9.33 10.73 2.20
C LEU A 164 10.62 11.37 1.69
N GLY A 165 11.65 10.56 1.45
CA GLY A 165 12.97 11.04 1.03
C GLY A 165 12.94 11.68 -0.35
N VAL A 166 12.29 11.02 -1.31
CA VAL A 166 12.21 11.47 -2.71
C VAL A 166 11.39 12.76 -2.83
N LEU A 167 10.14 12.74 -2.35
CA LEU A 167 9.21 13.84 -2.53
C LEU A 167 9.62 15.10 -1.76
N SER A 168 10.18 14.94 -0.55
CA SER A 168 10.58 16.08 0.28
C SER A 168 11.73 16.91 -0.30
N VAL A 169 12.48 16.38 -1.29
CA VAL A 169 13.65 17.05 -1.84
C VAL A 169 13.52 17.41 -3.32
N LEU A 170 12.66 16.72 -4.07
CA LEU A 170 12.50 16.97 -5.50
C LEU A 170 11.62 18.20 -5.79
N ALA A 171 10.62 18.46 -4.98
CA ALA A 171 9.71 19.57 -5.19
C ALA A 171 9.89 20.63 -4.09
N GLY A 172 10.06 21.89 -4.49
CA GLY A 172 10.25 23.04 -3.63
C GLY A 172 9.04 23.98 -3.63
N LYS A 173 9.18 25.16 -2.96
CA LYS A 173 8.09 26.13 -2.76
C LYS A 173 7.47 26.67 -4.05
N ASP A 174 8.24 26.67 -5.13
CA ASP A 174 7.81 27.21 -6.43
C ASP A 174 7.26 26.10 -7.36
N ASP A 175 7.26 24.85 -6.91
CA ASP A 175 6.80 23.68 -7.66
C ASP A 175 5.41 23.23 -7.21
N LEU A 176 4.76 22.37 -8.02
CA LEU A 176 3.48 21.77 -7.72
C LEU A 176 3.57 20.26 -7.76
N ILE A 177 2.92 19.61 -6.80
CA ILE A 177 2.71 18.16 -6.78
C ILE A 177 1.22 17.89 -7.01
N PHE A 178 0.89 17.09 -8.02
CA PHE A 178 -0.45 16.62 -8.32
C PHE A 178 -0.60 15.19 -7.79
N CYS A 179 -1.42 15.02 -6.75
CA CYS A 179 -1.62 13.73 -6.07
C CYS A 179 -3.01 13.17 -6.33
N ASP A 180 -3.10 11.90 -6.65
CA ASP A 180 -4.36 11.17 -6.57
C ASP A 180 -4.86 11.13 -5.11
N ARG A 181 -6.18 11.24 -4.90
CA ARG A 181 -6.79 11.25 -3.55
C ARG A 181 -6.62 9.95 -2.79
N GLU A 182 -6.46 8.84 -3.49
CA GLU A 182 -6.32 7.50 -2.89
C GLU A 182 -4.86 7.04 -2.78
N ASN A 183 -3.90 7.91 -3.11
CA ASN A 183 -2.47 7.62 -2.95
C ASN A 183 -2.13 7.17 -1.53
N HIS A 184 -1.12 6.33 -1.43
CA HIS A 184 -0.61 5.84 -0.15
C HIS A 184 -0.18 6.98 0.78
N ALA A 185 -0.37 6.79 2.09
CA ALA A 185 -0.08 7.80 3.12
C ALA A 185 1.36 8.36 3.04
N SER A 186 2.34 7.54 2.65
CA SER A 186 3.73 7.99 2.50
C SER A 186 3.92 9.03 1.40
N ILE A 187 3.12 8.98 0.35
CA ILE A 187 3.13 10.00 -0.72
C ILE A 187 2.61 11.32 -0.16
N TYR A 188 1.51 11.28 0.60
CA TYR A 188 0.99 12.47 1.26
C TYR A 188 1.96 13.08 2.26
N ASP A 189 2.55 12.26 3.11
CA ASP A 189 3.48 12.74 4.13
C ASP A 189 4.77 13.26 3.48
N GLY A 190 5.29 12.58 2.46
CA GLY A 190 6.42 13.05 1.66
C GLY A 190 6.12 14.40 0.97
N SER A 191 4.94 14.52 0.38
CA SER A 191 4.49 15.76 -0.24
C SER A 191 4.31 16.91 0.77
N ARG A 192 3.85 16.63 1.99
CA ARG A 192 3.75 17.62 3.08
C ARG A 192 5.11 18.08 3.60
N LEU A 193 6.12 17.20 3.59
CA LEU A 193 7.48 17.54 3.99
C LEU A 193 8.23 18.33 2.91
N SER A 194 7.77 18.32 1.67
CA SER A 194 8.20 19.24 0.64
C SER A 194 7.60 20.63 0.91
N PHE A 195 8.17 21.66 0.36
CA PHE A 195 7.58 23.00 0.41
C PHE A 195 6.69 23.30 -0.80
N ALA A 196 6.42 22.30 -1.64
CA ALA A 196 5.62 22.42 -2.84
C ALA A 196 4.13 22.61 -2.51
N GLN A 197 3.41 23.24 -3.42
CA GLN A 197 1.96 23.28 -3.37
C GLN A 197 1.39 21.95 -3.83
N VAL A 198 0.65 21.26 -2.96
CA VAL A 198 -0.01 19.98 -3.29
C VAL A 198 -1.41 20.20 -3.80
N LYS A 199 -1.70 19.77 -5.02
CA LYS A 199 -3.04 19.75 -5.62
C LYS A 199 -3.52 18.28 -5.69
N LYS A 200 -4.70 18.02 -5.11
CA LYS A 200 -5.31 16.68 -5.12
C LYS A 200 -6.36 16.60 -6.22
N TYR A 201 -6.25 15.62 -7.10
CA TYR A 201 -7.30 15.30 -8.05
C TYR A 201 -8.11 14.09 -7.59
N ARG A 202 -9.33 13.97 -8.09
CA ARG A 202 -10.21 12.84 -7.78
C ARG A 202 -9.61 11.56 -8.29
N HIS A 203 -9.80 10.49 -7.51
CA HIS A 203 -9.22 9.19 -7.80
C HIS A 203 -9.46 8.75 -9.25
N ASN A 204 -8.35 8.45 -9.94
CA ASN A 204 -8.28 8.04 -11.36
C ASN A 204 -9.03 8.96 -12.35
N ASP A 205 -9.42 10.19 -11.94
CA ASP A 205 -10.15 11.14 -12.79
C ASP A 205 -9.18 12.03 -13.59
N MET A 206 -8.92 11.60 -14.81
CA MET A 206 -8.02 12.31 -15.72
C MET A 206 -8.58 13.65 -16.20
N ALA A 207 -9.90 13.85 -16.19
CA ALA A 207 -10.49 15.13 -16.50
C ALA A 207 -10.25 16.17 -15.38
N ASP A 208 -10.30 15.72 -14.12
CA ASP A 208 -9.97 16.57 -12.98
C ASP A 208 -8.47 16.89 -12.92
N LEU A 209 -7.59 15.89 -13.21
CA LEU A 209 -6.15 16.12 -13.35
C LEU A 209 -5.85 17.13 -14.47
N GLU A 210 -6.45 16.97 -15.65
CA GLU A 210 -6.27 17.90 -16.78
C GLU A 210 -6.72 19.30 -16.42
N ARG A 211 -7.86 19.45 -15.76
CA ARG A 211 -8.35 20.74 -15.29
C ARG A 211 -7.31 21.44 -14.38
N LEU A 212 -6.76 20.71 -13.40
CA LEU A 212 -5.77 21.24 -12.47
C LEU A 212 -4.45 21.60 -13.16
N LEU A 213 -4.00 20.79 -14.13
CA LEU A 213 -2.81 21.08 -14.93
C LEU A 213 -3.00 22.35 -15.79
N ARG A 214 -4.14 22.47 -16.47
CA ARG A 214 -4.48 23.63 -17.29
C ARG A 214 -4.59 24.93 -16.51
N GLU A 215 -5.09 24.87 -15.27
CA GLU A 215 -5.19 26.02 -14.36
C GLU A 215 -3.83 26.42 -13.76
N THR A 216 -2.78 25.64 -14.01
CA THR A 216 -1.43 25.89 -13.50
C THR A 216 -0.61 26.68 -14.51
N PRO A 217 0.03 27.78 -14.10
CA PRO A 217 0.90 28.54 -14.99
C PRO A 217 1.98 27.67 -15.65
N PRO A 218 2.25 27.83 -16.96
CA PRO A 218 3.16 26.95 -17.68
C PRO A 218 4.61 26.98 -17.16
N GLU A 219 5.03 28.10 -16.59
CA GLU A 219 6.37 28.30 -16.01
C GLU A 219 6.60 27.58 -14.69
N ARG A 220 5.54 27.04 -14.07
CA ARG A 220 5.66 26.28 -12.82
C ARG A 220 6.04 24.84 -13.11
N ASN A 221 7.04 24.31 -12.41
CA ASN A 221 7.36 22.89 -12.49
C ASN A 221 6.23 22.05 -11.87
N LYS A 222 5.99 20.87 -12.42
CA LYS A 222 4.85 20.01 -12.11
C LYS A 222 5.31 18.56 -11.96
N LEU A 223 5.00 17.95 -10.84
CA LEU A 223 5.21 16.53 -10.59
C LEU A 223 3.85 15.85 -10.35
N ILE A 224 3.48 14.90 -11.19
CA ILE A 224 2.33 14.03 -10.98
C ILE A 224 2.82 12.83 -10.18
N VAL A 225 2.13 12.50 -9.08
CA VAL A 225 2.49 11.35 -8.22
C VAL A 225 1.27 10.47 -8.04
N THR A 226 1.44 9.18 -8.34
CA THR A 226 0.36 8.18 -8.23
C THR A 226 0.90 6.84 -7.74
N ASP A 227 0.06 6.07 -7.04
CA ASP A 227 0.27 4.64 -6.92
C ASP A 227 0.06 3.99 -8.30
N GLY A 228 0.88 3.02 -8.66
CA GLY A 228 0.69 2.21 -9.86
C GLY A 228 -0.52 1.30 -9.71
N VAL A 229 -0.56 0.55 -8.61
CA VAL A 229 -1.70 -0.25 -8.13
C VAL A 229 -2.10 0.25 -6.75
N PHE A 230 -3.36 0.64 -6.58
CA PHE A 230 -3.87 1.17 -5.31
C PHE A 230 -4.10 0.06 -4.27
N SER A 231 -3.61 0.27 -3.08
CA SER A 231 -3.43 -0.77 -2.07
C SER A 231 -4.73 -1.37 -1.50
N MET A 232 -5.84 -0.63 -1.52
CA MET A 232 -7.12 -1.06 -0.91
C MET A 232 -8.04 -1.71 -1.93
N LEU A 233 -8.22 -1.10 -3.09
CA LEU A 233 -9.14 -1.57 -4.12
C LEU A 233 -8.45 -2.47 -5.17
N GLY A 234 -7.12 -2.41 -5.28
CA GLY A 234 -6.38 -3.17 -6.27
C GLY A 234 -6.55 -2.65 -7.70
N ASP A 235 -7.21 -1.53 -7.88
CA ASP A 235 -7.33 -0.85 -9.15
C ASP A 235 -6.02 -0.17 -9.57
N VAL A 236 -5.92 0.24 -10.82
CA VAL A 236 -4.67 0.65 -11.46
C VAL A 236 -4.80 2.08 -11.97
N CYS A 237 -3.74 2.86 -11.85
CA CYS A 237 -3.72 4.22 -12.39
C CYS A 237 -3.84 4.20 -13.93
N PRO A 238 -4.57 5.15 -14.54
CA PRO A 238 -4.71 5.26 -15.99
C PRO A 238 -3.45 5.88 -16.62
N LEU A 239 -2.30 5.22 -16.45
CA LEU A 239 -0.96 5.73 -16.75
C LEU A 239 -0.78 6.21 -18.20
N PRO A 240 -1.35 5.55 -19.25
CA PRO A 240 -1.24 6.06 -20.62
C PRO A 240 -1.85 7.45 -20.78
N ARG A 241 -3.04 7.67 -20.25
CA ARG A 241 -3.68 9.00 -20.31
C ARG A 241 -2.96 10.04 -19.45
N MET A 242 -2.43 9.61 -18.31
CA MET A 242 -1.61 10.45 -17.44
C MET A 242 -0.34 10.94 -18.16
N ARG A 243 0.33 10.05 -18.93
CA ARG A 243 1.51 10.42 -19.73
C ARG A 243 1.17 11.45 -20.81
N GLU A 244 0.06 11.23 -21.55
CA GLU A 244 -0.40 12.21 -22.54
C GLU A 244 -0.60 13.61 -21.92
N LEU A 245 -1.21 13.67 -20.75
CA LEU A 245 -1.42 14.92 -20.01
C LEU A 245 -0.10 15.51 -19.52
N ALA A 246 0.80 14.69 -19.02
CA ALA A 246 2.11 15.15 -18.57
C ALA A 246 2.91 15.75 -19.72
N ASP A 247 2.92 15.11 -20.89
CA ASP A 247 3.57 15.63 -22.10
C ASP A 247 2.94 16.95 -22.58
N GLN A 248 1.61 17.02 -22.57
CA GLN A 248 0.87 18.20 -23.00
C GLN A 248 1.12 19.43 -22.11
N TYR A 249 1.27 19.23 -20.80
CA TYR A 249 1.37 20.31 -19.82
C TYR A 249 2.76 20.49 -19.21
N GLY A 250 3.76 19.72 -19.67
CA GLY A 250 5.15 19.77 -19.19
C GLY A 250 5.24 19.36 -17.72
N ALA A 251 4.82 18.16 -17.38
CA ALA A 251 4.91 17.57 -16.06
C ALA A 251 5.75 16.28 -16.09
N GLU A 252 6.47 16.02 -15.01
CA GLU A 252 7.11 14.74 -14.74
C GLU A 252 6.15 13.80 -13.99
N ILE A 253 6.39 12.47 -14.09
CA ILE A 253 5.60 11.44 -13.41
C ILE A 253 6.49 10.62 -12.46
N LEU A 254 6.03 10.47 -11.22
CA LEU A 254 6.51 9.47 -10.27
C LEU A 254 5.41 8.45 -10.00
N VAL A 255 5.72 7.17 -10.23
CA VAL A 255 4.84 6.04 -9.93
C VAL A 255 5.36 5.29 -8.70
N ASP A 256 4.55 5.19 -7.65
CA ASP A 256 4.78 4.22 -6.57
C ASP A 256 4.22 2.86 -6.99
N ASP A 257 5.11 1.98 -7.39
CA ASP A 257 4.76 0.67 -7.92
C ASP A 257 4.89 -0.47 -6.88
N ALA A 258 4.70 -0.12 -5.61
CA ALA A 258 4.83 -1.04 -4.48
C ALA A 258 3.92 -2.28 -4.58
N HIS A 259 2.77 -2.19 -5.23
CA HIS A 259 1.83 -3.30 -5.46
C HIS A 259 1.87 -3.86 -6.88
N GLY A 260 2.52 -3.18 -7.83
CA GLY A 260 2.66 -3.64 -9.21
C GLY A 260 3.89 -4.52 -9.42
N VAL A 261 5.01 -4.20 -8.75
CA VAL A 261 6.26 -4.98 -8.86
C VAL A 261 6.05 -6.43 -8.40
N GLY A 262 6.43 -7.38 -9.26
CA GLY A 262 6.21 -8.81 -9.07
C GLY A 262 4.81 -9.29 -9.45
N VAL A 263 3.91 -8.39 -9.88
CA VAL A 263 2.49 -8.69 -10.17
C VAL A 263 2.11 -8.26 -11.59
N ALA A 264 2.19 -6.97 -11.87
CA ALA A 264 1.82 -6.40 -13.16
C ALA A 264 2.95 -6.48 -14.19
N GLY A 265 2.61 -6.43 -15.47
CA GLY A 265 3.57 -6.40 -16.57
C GLY A 265 4.23 -7.74 -16.87
N ARG A 266 5.16 -7.72 -17.82
CA ARG A 266 5.86 -8.93 -18.25
C ARG A 266 6.73 -9.47 -17.11
N GLN A 267 6.46 -10.70 -16.70
CA GLN A 267 7.17 -11.35 -15.59
C GLN A 267 7.22 -10.49 -14.30
N GLY A 268 6.16 -9.70 -14.06
CA GLY A 268 6.07 -8.87 -12.85
C GLY A 268 6.95 -7.62 -12.86
N ARG A 269 7.28 -7.05 -14.04
CA ARG A 269 8.11 -5.83 -14.13
C ARG A 269 7.41 -4.55 -13.65
N GLY A 270 6.15 -4.64 -13.26
CA GLY A 270 5.40 -3.54 -12.68
C GLY A 270 4.43 -2.86 -13.65
N THR A 271 3.75 -1.85 -13.11
CA THR A 271 2.67 -1.12 -13.81
C THR A 271 3.18 -0.34 -15.03
N VAL A 272 4.38 0.21 -14.94
CA VAL A 272 5.01 0.97 -16.04
C VAL A 272 5.26 0.06 -17.25
N ASP A 273 5.82 -1.15 -17.02
CA ASP A 273 5.99 -2.17 -18.08
C ASP A 273 4.66 -2.71 -18.60
N HIS A 274 3.64 -2.84 -17.72
CA HIS A 274 2.31 -3.31 -18.10
C HIS A 274 1.68 -2.42 -19.19
N PHE A 275 1.80 -1.12 -19.04
CA PHE A 275 1.26 -0.17 -20.00
C PHE A 275 2.23 0.17 -21.13
N GLY A 276 3.52 -0.17 -21.02
CA GLY A 276 4.55 0.19 -21.99
C GLY A 276 4.73 1.71 -22.12
N VAL A 277 4.67 2.41 -21.00
CA VAL A 277 4.74 3.88 -20.90
C VAL A 277 6.00 4.28 -20.13
N ASP A 278 6.74 5.27 -20.61
CA ASP A 278 7.90 5.80 -19.91
C ASP A 278 7.48 6.79 -18.81
N VAL A 279 8.16 6.72 -17.67
CA VAL A 279 8.02 7.67 -16.56
C VAL A 279 9.40 8.08 -16.04
N GLU A 280 9.46 9.23 -15.37
CA GLU A 280 10.75 9.76 -14.88
C GLU A 280 11.24 9.02 -13.63
N LEU A 281 10.33 8.61 -12.74
CA LEU A 281 10.69 7.96 -11.50
C LEU A 281 9.73 6.82 -11.17
N ILE A 282 10.29 5.72 -10.69
CA ILE A 282 9.52 4.62 -10.08
C ILE A 282 10.03 4.44 -8.65
N THR A 283 9.13 4.44 -7.68
CA THR A 283 9.42 3.99 -6.32
C THR A 283 8.78 2.64 -6.06
N GLY A 284 9.28 1.93 -5.07
CA GLY A 284 8.73 0.63 -4.69
C GLY A 284 9.21 0.17 -3.32
N THR A 285 8.78 -1.01 -2.93
CA THR A 285 9.09 -1.60 -1.63
C THR A 285 9.61 -3.02 -1.77
N PHE A 286 10.48 -3.43 -0.84
CA PHE A 286 10.90 -4.83 -0.73
C PHE A 286 9.97 -5.66 0.17
N SER A 287 9.02 -5.03 0.86
CA SER A 287 8.19 -5.69 1.87
C SER A 287 7.02 -6.50 1.32
N LYS A 288 6.97 -6.71 0.01
CA LYS A 288 5.92 -7.47 -0.69
C LYS A 288 6.55 -8.57 -1.56
N SER A 289 6.50 -8.45 -2.89
CA SER A 289 7.06 -9.46 -3.81
C SER A 289 8.54 -9.75 -3.62
N LEU A 290 9.32 -8.76 -3.16
CA LEU A 290 10.75 -8.91 -2.91
C LEU A 290 11.11 -9.46 -1.51
N ALA A 291 10.12 -9.97 -0.77
CA ALA A 291 10.26 -10.83 0.42
C ALA A 291 11.19 -10.30 1.52
N SER A 292 11.31 -8.97 1.69
CA SER A 292 12.24 -8.35 2.62
C SER A 292 11.64 -7.14 3.32
N LEU A 293 12.46 -6.28 3.88
CA LEU A 293 12.12 -4.94 4.34
C LEU A 293 13.04 -3.95 3.61
N GLY A 294 12.49 -2.81 3.21
CA GLY A 294 13.21 -1.75 2.52
C GLY A 294 12.36 -1.15 1.41
N GLY A 295 12.95 -0.24 0.66
CA GLY A 295 12.35 0.36 -0.51
C GLY A 295 13.42 0.90 -1.46
N PHE A 296 12.99 1.35 -2.62
CA PHE A 296 13.89 1.86 -3.64
C PHE A 296 13.23 2.96 -4.46
N VAL A 297 14.06 3.77 -5.09
CA VAL A 297 13.69 4.64 -6.21
C VAL A 297 14.63 4.35 -7.37
N VAL A 298 14.10 4.34 -8.60
CA VAL A 298 14.87 4.26 -9.85
C VAL A 298 14.52 5.43 -10.74
N GLY A 299 15.51 5.91 -11.54
CA GLY A 299 15.30 7.03 -12.44
C GLY A 299 16.61 7.56 -13.04
N PRO A 300 16.61 8.81 -13.55
CA PRO A 300 17.78 9.44 -14.13
C PRO A 300 18.91 9.59 -13.09
N LYS A 301 20.13 9.25 -13.47
CA LYS A 301 21.30 9.21 -12.56
C LYS A 301 21.48 10.50 -11.76
N LYS A 302 21.34 11.66 -12.41
CA LYS A 302 21.51 12.97 -11.74
C LYS A 302 20.44 13.25 -10.69
N VAL A 303 19.20 12.79 -10.92
CA VAL A 303 18.13 12.89 -9.94
C VAL A 303 18.40 11.98 -8.74
N ILE A 304 18.81 10.74 -9.01
CA ILE A 304 19.15 9.78 -7.94
C ILE A 304 20.34 10.26 -7.09
N GLU A 305 21.39 10.79 -7.71
CA GLU A 305 22.54 11.40 -6.99
C GLU A 305 22.09 12.58 -6.11
N PHE A 306 21.19 13.43 -6.61
CA PHE A 306 20.64 14.54 -5.84
C PHE A 306 19.84 14.06 -4.63
N VAL A 307 18.93 13.10 -4.83
CA VAL A 307 18.13 12.48 -3.75
C VAL A 307 19.05 11.84 -2.70
N GLN A 308 20.10 11.12 -3.13
CA GLN A 308 21.04 10.44 -2.23
C GLN A 308 21.70 11.38 -1.21
N ILE A 309 22.01 12.59 -1.62
CA ILE A 309 22.74 13.57 -0.77
C ILE A 309 21.78 14.44 0.06
N HIS A 310 20.59 14.72 -0.47
CA HIS A 310 19.67 15.69 0.15
C HIS A 310 18.52 15.04 0.95
N ALA A 311 18.14 13.79 0.64
CA ALA A 311 17.02 13.13 1.31
C ALA A 311 17.35 12.85 2.79
N ARG A 312 16.71 13.60 3.69
CA ARG A 312 16.90 13.45 5.15
C ARG A 312 16.56 12.05 5.63
N ALA A 313 15.53 11.42 5.06
CA ALA A 313 15.14 10.04 5.35
C ALA A 313 16.21 9.02 4.95
N MET A 314 17.13 9.38 4.06
CA MET A 314 18.31 8.59 3.67
C MET A 314 19.51 8.89 4.58
N VAL A 315 19.85 10.18 4.69
CA VAL A 315 21.07 10.65 5.33
C VAL A 315 21.06 10.40 6.85
N PHE A 316 19.90 10.58 7.49
CA PHE A 316 19.75 10.52 8.96
C PHE A 316 19.06 9.25 9.46
N SER A 317 18.87 8.23 8.61
CA SER A 317 18.36 6.92 9.00
C SER A 317 19.44 5.85 8.94
N ALA A 318 19.33 4.84 9.79
CA ALA A 318 20.17 3.65 9.69
C ALA A 318 19.95 2.95 8.34
N ALA A 319 21.01 2.39 7.78
CA ALA A 319 20.94 1.60 6.55
C ALA A 319 20.09 0.35 6.74
N ILE A 320 19.46 -0.11 5.66
CA ILE A 320 18.81 -1.42 5.59
C ILE A 320 19.81 -2.51 6.03
N THR A 321 19.33 -3.48 6.81
CA THR A 321 20.21 -4.49 7.41
C THR A 321 20.82 -5.43 6.35
N PRO A 322 21.98 -6.07 6.64
CA PRO A 322 22.59 -7.03 5.72
C PRO A 322 21.65 -8.14 5.29
N ALA A 323 20.88 -8.72 6.24
CA ALA A 323 19.93 -9.78 5.95
C ALA A 323 18.85 -9.32 4.97
N ASN A 324 18.26 -8.14 5.20
CA ASN A 324 17.20 -7.62 4.33
C ASN A 324 17.73 -7.24 2.95
N THR A 325 18.93 -6.69 2.86
CA THR A 325 19.60 -6.37 1.58
C THR A 325 19.83 -7.63 0.77
N ALA A 326 20.39 -8.68 1.39
CA ALA A 326 20.65 -9.95 0.73
C ALA A 326 19.35 -10.67 0.31
N SER A 327 18.31 -10.60 1.14
CA SER A 327 16.99 -11.13 0.80
C SER A 327 16.41 -10.44 -0.43
N ALA A 328 16.38 -9.11 -0.46
CA ALA A 328 15.83 -8.34 -1.58
C ALA A 328 16.61 -8.59 -2.87
N LEU A 329 17.94 -8.60 -2.80
CA LEU A 329 18.81 -8.88 -3.94
C LEU A 329 18.57 -10.28 -4.51
N THR A 330 18.47 -11.29 -3.62
CA THR A 330 18.23 -12.66 -4.06
C THR A 330 16.81 -12.84 -4.57
N ALA A 331 15.80 -12.22 -3.95
CA ALA A 331 14.43 -12.26 -4.44
C ALA A 331 14.29 -11.63 -5.83
N LEU A 332 14.97 -10.50 -6.10
CA LEU A 332 15.01 -9.89 -7.43
C LEU A 332 15.60 -10.85 -8.48
N ARG A 333 16.67 -11.57 -8.13
CA ARG A 333 17.27 -12.58 -9.00
C ARG A 333 16.33 -13.74 -9.25
N VAL A 334 15.68 -14.28 -8.20
CA VAL A 334 14.67 -15.34 -8.31
C VAL A 334 13.53 -14.90 -9.23
N MET A 335 13.00 -13.69 -9.08
CA MET A 335 11.96 -13.16 -9.97
C MET A 335 12.38 -13.17 -11.45
N ARG A 336 13.66 -12.94 -11.75
CA ARG A 336 14.20 -12.94 -13.13
C ARG A 336 14.44 -14.34 -13.67
N GLU A 337 14.90 -15.25 -12.82
CA GLU A 337 15.36 -16.59 -13.18
C GLU A 337 14.27 -17.65 -13.12
N GLU A 338 13.23 -17.43 -12.29
CA GLU A 338 12.16 -18.38 -11.98
C GLU A 338 10.77 -17.76 -12.27
N PRO A 339 10.43 -17.53 -13.58
CA PRO A 339 9.18 -16.86 -13.98
C PRO A 339 7.91 -17.64 -13.59
N GLU A 340 8.04 -18.91 -13.20
CA GLU A 340 6.94 -19.76 -12.75
C GLU A 340 6.24 -19.22 -11.50
N HIS A 341 6.92 -18.49 -10.63
CA HIS A 341 6.28 -17.82 -9.49
C HIS A 341 5.24 -16.79 -9.96
N HIS A 342 5.59 -15.96 -10.94
CA HIS A 342 4.65 -14.99 -11.51
C HIS A 342 3.50 -15.69 -12.25
N ALA A 343 3.79 -16.74 -13.05
CA ALA A 343 2.76 -17.48 -13.76
C ALA A 343 1.75 -18.11 -12.79
N ARG A 344 2.23 -18.74 -11.71
CA ARG A 344 1.37 -19.34 -10.68
C ARG A 344 0.52 -18.29 -9.92
N LEU A 345 1.09 -17.11 -9.66
CA LEU A 345 0.31 -16.01 -9.08
C LEU A 345 -0.89 -15.67 -9.97
N LEU A 346 -0.67 -15.54 -11.28
CA LEU A 346 -1.75 -15.22 -12.22
C LEU A 346 -2.80 -16.33 -12.29
N GLU A 347 -2.38 -17.59 -12.30
CA GLU A 347 -3.29 -18.75 -12.25
C GLU A 347 -4.15 -18.73 -10.97
N ASN A 348 -3.54 -18.50 -9.81
CA ASN A 348 -4.25 -18.42 -8.54
C ASN A 348 -5.23 -17.24 -8.51
N LEU A 349 -4.86 -16.09 -9.08
CA LEU A 349 -5.73 -14.93 -9.16
C LEU A 349 -6.95 -15.21 -10.02
N GLU A 350 -6.77 -15.81 -11.20
CA GLU A 350 -7.89 -16.13 -12.07
C GLU A 350 -8.83 -17.15 -11.43
N PHE A 351 -8.29 -18.20 -10.82
CA PHE A 351 -9.08 -19.16 -10.05
C PHE A 351 -9.94 -18.50 -8.97
N MET A 352 -9.37 -17.55 -8.23
CA MET A 352 -10.11 -16.86 -7.17
C MET A 352 -11.14 -15.87 -7.72
N ARG A 353 -10.82 -15.14 -8.81
CA ARG A 353 -11.77 -14.26 -9.49
C ARG A 353 -12.99 -15.02 -9.99
N GLU A 354 -12.76 -16.14 -10.68
CA GLU A 354 -13.85 -17.02 -11.14
C GLU A 354 -14.69 -17.54 -9.96
N GLY A 355 -14.05 -17.96 -8.87
CA GLY A 355 -14.73 -18.42 -7.67
C GLY A 355 -15.63 -17.34 -7.06
N PHE A 356 -15.13 -16.10 -6.93
CA PHE A 356 -15.94 -14.99 -6.39
C PHE A 356 -17.06 -14.57 -7.33
N ARG A 357 -16.83 -14.54 -8.65
CA ARG A 357 -17.89 -14.30 -9.64
C ARG A 357 -18.98 -15.37 -9.55
N GLY A 358 -18.59 -16.64 -9.36
CA GLY A 358 -19.51 -17.75 -9.13
C GLY A 358 -20.36 -17.61 -7.86
N LEU A 359 -19.87 -16.87 -6.87
CA LEU A 359 -20.58 -16.52 -5.64
C LEU A 359 -21.42 -15.23 -5.77
N GLY A 360 -21.41 -14.57 -6.93
CA GLY A 360 -22.17 -13.36 -7.20
C GLY A 360 -21.48 -12.06 -6.86
N TYR A 361 -20.17 -12.08 -6.57
CA TYR A 361 -19.39 -10.84 -6.41
C TYR A 361 -19.02 -10.25 -7.78
N GLU A 362 -19.10 -8.94 -7.89
CA GLU A 362 -18.52 -8.20 -9.01
C GLU A 362 -17.00 -8.07 -8.76
N VAL A 363 -16.22 -8.71 -9.62
CA VAL A 363 -14.74 -8.71 -9.53
C VAL A 363 -14.18 -8.23 -10.85
N GLU A 364 -13.40 -7.15 -10.80
CA GLU A 364 -12.75 -6.55 -11.95
C GLU A 364 -11.42 -7.26 -12.30
N ASP A 365 -11.04 -7.20 -13.58
CA ASP A 365 -9.81 -7.81 -14.10
C ASP A 365 -8.64 -6.81 -14.11
N HIS A 366 -8.26 -6.31 -12.94
CA HIS A 366 -7.07 -5.51 -12.82
C HIS A 366 -5.80 -6.38 -12.77
N PRO A 367 -4.66 -5.91 -13.30
CA PRO A 367 -3.35 -6.57 -13.16
C PRO A 367 -2.81 -6.42 -11.71
N SER A 368 -3.56 -6.93 -10.76
CA SER A 368 -3.36 -6.78 -9.33
C SER A 368 -3.54 -8.10 -8.59
N ALA A 369 -2.75 -8.33 -7.55
CA ALA A 369 -2.89 -9.48 -6.66
C ALA A 369 -3.93 -9.25 -5.55
N ILE A 370 -4.65 -8.14 -5.58
CA ILE A 370 -5.65 -7.75 -4.60
C ILE A 370 -7.04 -7.94 -5.22
N ILE A 371 -7.92 -8.64 -4.50
CA ILE A 371 -9.34 -8.75 -4.86
C ILE A 371 -10.14 -8.22 -3.68
N PRO A 372 -10.68 -6.99 -3.77
CA PRO A 372 -11.54 -6.45 -2.73
C PRO A 372 -12.92 -7.13 -2.80
N LEU A 373 -13.49 -7.46 -1.65
CA LEU A 373 -14.84 -7.96 -1.52
C LEU A 373 -15.68 -6.90 -0.81
N PRO A 374 -16.48 -6.11 -1.53
CA PRO A 374 -17.31 -5.07 -0.93
C PRO A 374 -18.32 -5.64 0.05
N VAL A 375 -18.43 -5.03 1.22
CA VAL A 375 -19.43 -5.40 2.26
C VAL A 375 -20.34 -4.21 2.58
N GLY A 376 -19.82 -2.99 2.51
CA GLY A 376 -20.56 -1.75 2.70
C GLY A 376 -20.46 -1.19 4.11
N GLU A 377 -21.17 -1.77 5.07
CA GLU A 377 -21.23 -1.29 6.45
C GLU A 377 -20.09 -1.87 7.33
N ASP A 378 -19.51 -1.04 8.19
CA ASP A 378 -18.41 -1.42 9.09
C ASP A 378 -18.76 -2.62 9.97
N ALA A 379 -19.96 -2.62 10.56
CA ALA A 379 -20.43 -3.68 11.44
C ALA A 379 -20.51 -5.03 10.71
N ASN A 380 -21.06 -5.04 9.50
CA ASN A 380 -21.15 -6.24 8.66
C ASN A 380 -19.75 -6.73 8.25
N THR A 381 -18.82 -5.81 7.97
CA THR A 381 -17.44 -6.14 7.64
C THR A 381 -16.73 -6.83 8.80
N PHE A 382 -16.89 -6.34 10.03
CA PHE A 382 -16.35 -6.98 11.22
C PHE A 382 -16.98 -8.35 11.50
N LEU A 383 -18.30 -8.48 11.36
CA LEU A 383 -19.00 -9.76 11.52
C LEU A 383 -18.54 -10.79 10.48
N MET A 384 -18.39 -10.38 9.23
CA MET A 384 -17.93 -11.25 8.15
C MET A 384 -16.47 -11.65 8.36
N TRP A 385 -15.60 -10.70 8.73
CA TRP A 385 -14.23 -10.98 9.15
C TRP A 385 -14.19 -12.00 10.29
N LYS A 386 -14.98 -11.80 11.34
CA LYS A 386 -15.02 -12.70 12.50
C LYS A 386 -15.44 -14.12 12.11
N LYS A 387 -16.45 -14.26 11.27
CA LYS A 387 -16.88 -15.57 10.75
C LYS A 387 -15.76 -16.28 9.99
N LEU A 388 -15.04 -15.57 9.11
CA LEU A 388 -13.89 -16.14 8.39
C LEU A 388 -12.76 -16.51 9.34
N PHE A 389 -12.43 -15.63 10.28
CA PHE A 389 -11.41 -15.86 11.29
C PHE A 389 -11.73 -17.09 12.15
N ASP A 390 -12.98 -17.25 12.62
CA ASP A 390 -13.42 -18.40 13.40
C ASP A 390 -13.40 -19.70 12.58
N ASN A 391 -13.53 -19.61 11.26
CA ASN A 391 -13.45 -20.76 10.34
C ASN A 391 -12.03 -20.97 9.77
N GLY A 392 -11.01 -20.35 10.35
CA GLY A 392 -9.62 -20.60 9.98
C GLY A 392 -9.13 -19.86 8.74
N VAL A 393 -9.74 -18.73 8.39
CA VAL A 393 -9.31 -17.88 7.28
C VAL A 393 -8.90 -16.50 7.81
N PHE A 394 -7.63 -16.11 7.60
CA PHE A 394 -7.13 -14.77 7.92
C PHE A 394 -7.25 -13.87 6.70
N VAL A 395 -8.07 -12.81 6.83
CA VAL A 395 -8.31 -11.78 5.83
C VAL A 395 -8.26 -10.39 6.49
N ASN A 396 -8.04 -9.35 5.74
CA ASN A 396 -8.00 -7.98 6.25
C ASN A 396 -9.37 -7.31 6.14
N ALA A 397 -9.93 -6.86 7.26
CA ALA A 397 -11.07 -5.97 7.28
C ALA A 397 -10.60 -4.53 7.04
N VAL A 398 -11.16 -3.86 6.04
CA VAL A 398 -10.85 -2.48 5.68
C VAL A 398 -12.09 -1.63 5.86
N ILE A 399 -11.97 -0.60 6.68
CA ILE A 399 -13.06 0.33 7.04
C ILE A 399 -12.59 1.78 6.90
N PRO A 400 -13.45 2.77 6.94
CA PRO A 400 -13.06 4.18 7.03
C PRO A 400 -12.05 4.42 8.19
N PRO A 401 -11.01 5.27 8.01
CA PRO A 401 -10.81 6.17 6.87
C PRO A 401 -9.99 5.56 5.71
N ALA A 402 -9.68 4.25 5.72
CA ALA A 402 -8.92 3.61 4.64
C ALA A 402 -9.73 3.44 3.34
N VAL A 403 -11.04 3.52 3.45
CA VAL A 403 -12.01 3.59 2.35
C VAL A 403 -13.06 4.65 2.70
N PRO A 404 -13.84 5.17 1.74
CA PRO A 404 -14.94 6.09 2.02
C PRO A 404 -16.01 5.47 2.94
N PRO A 405 -16.80 6.29 3.67
CA PRO A 405 -17.95 5.80 4.42
C PRO A 405 -18.92 5.00 3.54
N GLY A 406 -19.34 3.83 4.00
CA GLY A 406 -20.17 2.89 3.25
C GLY A 406 -19.39 2.04 2.23
N GLY A 407 -18.08 2.21 2.12
CA GLY A 407 -17.20 1.45 1.23
C GLY A 407 -16.39 0.36 1.94
N SER A 408 -16.80 -0.06 3.14
CA SER A 408 -16.07 -1.08 3.91
C SER A 408 -16.04 -2.43 3.18
N LEU A 409 -14.93 -3.12 3.25
CA LEU A 409 -14.65 -4.32 2.47
C LEU A 409 -13.75 -5.32 3.21
N LEU A 410 -13.75 -6.55 2.74
CA LEU A 410 -12.69 -7.50 3.04
C LEU A 410 -11.64 -7.44 1.93
N ARG A 411 -10.41 -7.06 2.29
CA ARG A 411 -9.30 -7.02 1.35
C ARG A 411 -8.61 -8.38 1.33
N THR A 412 -8.80 -9.11 0.26
CA THR A 412 -8.06 -10.35 0.00
C THR A 412 -6.87 -10.09 -0.90
N SER A 413 -5.80 -10.84 -0.70
CA SER A 413 -4.61 -10.80 -1.56
C SER A 413 -4.00 -12.19 -1.68
N TYR A 414 -3.48 -12.49 -2.85
CA TYR A 414 -3.09 -13.84 -3.24
C TYR A 414 -1.61 -13.94 -3.50
N MET A 415 -1.10 -15.16 -3.34
CA MET A 415 0.31 -15.50 -3.46
C MET A 415 0.51 -16.59 -4.50
N ALA A 416 1.73 -16.70 -5.01
CA ALA A 416 2.15 -17.75 -5.94
C ALA A 416 2.29 -19.16 -5.29
N SER A 417 2.20 -19.23 -3.95
CA SER A 417 2.36 -20.48 -3.18
C SER A 417 1.05 -21.01 -2.66
#